data_6fa767fa8190906a8a975a37f09e56c1
#
_entry.id   6fa767fa8190906a8a975a37f09e56c1
#
_cell.length_a   1.000
_cell.length_b   1.000
_cell.length_c   1.000
_cell.angle_alpha   90.00
_cell.angle_beta   90.00
_cell.angle_gamma   90.00
#
_symmetry.space_group_name_H-M   'P 1'
#
loop_
_entity.id
_entity.type
_entity.pdbx_description
1 polymer ?
#
loop_
_entity_poly.entity_id
_entity_poly.type
_entity_poly.pdbx_seq_one_letter_code
_entity_poly.pdbx_strand_id
1 'polypeptide(L)'
;MFNKKSAWKRSRPFIQRFAIGYSLLCVALYFQQQRVMFFPAKQLEHTPSLYQLKYQDVWIPISKPDGQNDRLHGWWIPADKPNAPVMLYFHHNAINIGANVSQALQFQKLGYSIFLFDYRGFGQSEGDFPTEPQLYEDAQAAWNYLTQARKIPSNRIVIYGHSVGGAIAIDLAAKQPEAAALIVQSSFTSMRDMTKRFGVYWFLPIELLLQQRFESLEKMKSIKMPVLVITGTEDIQIPVEMGERLYAAAPEFKQLVIIPGGGHDNHMPEQYKQRVKQFIEQVLK
;
A
#
# COMPACT_ATOMS: atom_id res chain seq x y z
N MET A 1 -30.76 -9.18 -52.77
CA MET A 1 -31.23 -8.98 -51.38
C MET A 1 -30.52 -9.97 -50.46
N PHE A 2 -29.50 -9.59 -49.70
CA PHE A 2 -28.85 -10.47 -48.76
C PHE A 2 -29.82 -10.87 -47.65
N ASN A 3 -30.03 -12.15 -47.43
CA ASN A 3 -30.98 -12.69 -46.46
C ASN A 3 -30.46 -12.48 -45.00
N LYS A 4 -30.75 -11.30 -44.42
CA LYS A 4 -30.37 -10.89 -43.05
C LYS A 4 -30.78 -11.94 -41.97
N LYS A 5 -31.89 -12.68 -42.19
CA LYS A 5 -32.38 -13.70 -41.24
C LYS A 5 -31.49 -14.95 -41.20
N SER A 6 -30.83 -15.32 -42.29
CA SER A 6 -29.90 -16.47 -42.35
C SER A 6 -28.55 -16.17 -41.67
N ALA A 7 -28.04 -14.96 -41.86
CA ALA A 7 -26.80 -14.51 -41.18
C ALA A 7 -26.98 -14.45 -39.65
N TRP A 8 -28.11 -13.91 -39.17
CA TRP A 8 -28.45 -13.85 -37.74
C TRP A 8 -28.55 -15.24 -37.08
N LYS A 9 -29.17 -16.21 -37.74
CA LYS A 9 -29.24 -17.57 -37.20
C LYS A 9 -27.88 -18.26 -37.08
N ARG A 10 -26.93 -17.96 -37.96
CA ARG A 10 -25.55 -18.49 -37.91
C ARG A 10 -24.69 -17.81 -36.84
N SER A 11 -24.85 -16.53 -36.63
CA SER A 11 -24.07 -15.74 -35.63
C SER A 11 -24.57 -15.92 -34.19
N ARG A 12 -25.85 -16.26 -34.01
CA ARG A 12 -26.49 -16.39 -32.68
C ARG A 12 -25.75 -17.35 -31.72
N PRO A 13 -25.34 -18.55 -32.08
CA PRO A 13 -24.61 -19.44 -31.17
C PRO A 13 -23.21 -18.93 -30.82
N PHE A 14 -22.57 -18.19 -31.72
CA PHE A 14 -21.28 -17.55 -31.44
C PHE A 14 -21.44 -16.40 -30.44
N ILE A 15 -22.42 -15.52 -30.64
CA ILE A 15 -22.73 -14.43 -29.72
C ILE A 15 -23.10 -14.96 -28.32
N GLN A 16 -23.89 -16.03 -28.27
CA GLN A 16 -24.24 -16.66 -26.99
C GLN A 16 -23.02 -17.21 -26.25
N ARG A 17 -22.13 -17.92 -26.95
CA ARG A 17 -20.88 -18.45 -26.36
C ARG A 17 -19.98 -17.33 -25.87
N PHE A 18 -19.86 -16.28 -26.66
CA PHE A 18 -19.08 -15.09 -26.26
C PHE A 18 -19.68 -14.42 -25.02
N ALA A 19 -21.00 -14.19 -24.99
CA ALA A 19 -21.68 -13.60 -23.84
C ALA A 19 -21.52 -14.43 -22.56
N ILE A 20 -21.62 -15.78 -22.68
CA ILE A 20 -21.39 -16.69 -21.55
C ILE A 20 -19.94 -16.60 -21.06
N GLY A 21 -18.96 -16.68 -21.99
CA GLY A 21 -17.54 -16.57 -21.63
C GLY A 21 -17.21 -15.24 -20.97
N TYR A 22 -17.72 -14.13 -21.49
CA TYR A 22 -17.56 -12.81 -20.92
C TYR A 22 -18.18 -12.71 -19.51
N SER A 23 -19.41 -13.24 -19.34
CA SER A 23 -20.04 -13.27 -18.01
C SER A 23 -19.26 -14.08 -16.99
N LEU A 24 -18.74 -15.25 -17.40
CA LEU A 24 -17.89 -16.08 -16.54
C LEU A 24 -16.58 -15.35 -16.15
N LEU A 25 -15.97 -14.64 -17.10
CA LEU A 25 -14.82 -13.80 -16.82
C LEU A 25 -15.15 -12.72 -15.79
N CYS A 26 -16.26 -12.00 -15.96
CA CYS A 26 -16.70 -10.98 -15.01
C CYS A 26 -16.95 -11.57 -13.61
N VAL A 27 -17.58 -12.73 -13.52
CA VAL A 27 -17.81 -13.43 -12.24
C VAL A 27 -16.49 -13.85 -11.61
N ALA A 28 -15.56 -14.42 -12.39
CA ALA A 28 -14.25 -14.80 -11.89
C ALA A 28 -13.46 -13.59 -11.37
N LEU A 29 -13.44 -12.48 -12.11
CA LEU A 29 -12.80 -11.23 -11.67
C LEU A 29 -13.45 -10.65 -10.41
N TYR A 30 -14.76 -10.72 -10.28
CA TYR A 30 -15.48 -10.25 -9.11
C TYR A 30 -15.03 -10.99 -7.84
N PHE A 31 -14.90 -12.32 -7.88
CA PHE A 31 -14.55 -13.12 -6.72
C PHE A 31 -13.04 -13.33 -6.51
N GLN A 32 -12.22 -13.08 -7.51
CA GLN A 32 -10.79 -13.38 -7.48
C GLN A 32 -9.89 -12.17 -7.67
N GLN A 33 -10.44 -10.92 -7.58
CA GLN A 33 -9.65 -9.73 -7.88
C GLN A 33 -8.44 -9.56 -6.94
N GLN A 34 -8.51 -10.01 -5.68
CA GLN A 34 -7.35 -9.99 -4.79
C GLN A 34 -6.19 -10.83 -5.32
N ARG A 35 -6.44 -11.93 -6.05
CA ARG A 35 -5.40 -12.77 -6.65
C ARG A 35 -4.71 -12.15 -7.86
N VAL A 36 -5.33 -11.17 -8.50
CA VAL A 36 -4.72 -10.39 -9.59
C VAL A 36 -4.13 -9.07 -9.11
N MET A 37 -4.40 -8.68 -7.86
CA MET A 37 -3.88 -7.45 -7.27
C MET A 37 -2.69 -7.68 -6.34
N PHE A 38 -2.63 -8.83 -5.66
CA PHE A 38 -1.60 -9.14 -4.66
C PHE A 38 -0.79 -10.35 -5.08
N PHE A 39 0.53 -10.25 -4.91
CA PHE A 39 1.50 -11.26 -5.32
C PHE A 39 2.40 -11.65 -4.14
N PRO A 40 1.83 -12.23 -3.07
CA PRO A 40 2.59 -12.58 -1.88
C PRO A 40 3.56 -13.73 -2.13
N ALA A 41 4.77 -13.64 -1.55
CA ALA A 41 5.72 -14.74 -1.44
C ALA A 41 5.85 -15.14 0.03
N LYS A 42 5.80 -16.44 0.32
CA LYS A 42 5.89 -16.95 1.70
C LYS A 42 7.32 -16.98 2.22
N GLN A 43 8.30 -17.20 1.35
CA GLN A 43 9.70 -17.29 1.72
C GLN A 43 10.29 -15.90 1.92
N LEU A 44 10.92 -15.68 3.08
CA LEU A 44 11.71 -14.49 3.37
C LEU A 44 13.13 -14.68 2.83
N GLU A 45 13.44 -14.06 1.69
CA GLU A 45 14.79 -14.16 1.10
C GLU A 45 15.83 -13.31 1.86
N HIS A 46 15.41 -12.16 2.35
CA HIS A 46 16.25 -11.25 3.11
C HIS A 46 15.64 -11.00 4.48
N THR A 47 16.51 -10.93 5.48
CA THR A 47 16.16 -10.54 6.86
C THR A 47 17.03 -9.36 7.29
N PRO A 48 16.66 -8.61 8.34
CA PRO A 48 17.51 -7.52 8.84
C PRO A 48 18.92 -7.96 9.24
N SER A 49 19.12 -9.23 9.63
CA SER A 49 20.44 -9.77 9.98
C SER A 49 21.42 -9.78 8.80
N LEU A 50 20.95 -9.93 7.57
CA LEU A 50 21.78 -9.84 6.37
C LEU A 50 22.51 -8.47 6.28
N TYR A 51 21.86 -7.43 6.82
CA TYR A 51 22.39 -6.07 6.88
C TYR A 51 22.99 -5.70 8.24
N GLN A 52 23.27 -6.70 9.10
CA GLN A 52 23.80 -6.55 10.45
C GLN A 52 22.93 -5.65 11.36
N LEU A 53 21.64 -5.53 11.07
CA LEU A 53 20.71 -4.80 11.90
C LEU A 53 20.26 -5.63 13.10
N LYS A 54 20.18 -4.99 14.26
CA LYS A 54 19.46 -5.56 15.41
C LYS A 54 17.96 -5.48 15.12
N TYR A 55 17.24 -6.57 15.38
CA TYR A 55 15.79 -6.60 15.21
C TYR A 55 15.15 -7.60 16.15
N GLN A 56 13.84 -7.51 16.29
CA GLN A 56 13.01 -8.44 17.03
C GLN A 56 11.87 -8.90 16.12
N ASP A 57 11.66 -10.22 16.04
CA ASP A 57 10.45 -10.74 15.43
C ASP A 57 9.24 -10.39 16.30
N VAL A 58 8.19 -9.93 15.65
CA VAL A 58 6.95 -9.49 16.28
C VAL A 58 5.79 -10.27 15.67
N TRP A 59 4.92 -10.78 16.52
CA TRP A 59 3.70 -11.46 16.13
C TRP A 59 2.51 -10.74 16.72
N ILE A 60 1.60 -10.26 15.87
CA ILE A 60 0.41 -9.50 16.28
C ILE A 60 -0.82 -10.38 16.03
N PRO A 61 -1.59 -10.75 17.07
CA PRO A 61 -2.82 -11.48 16.88
C PRO A 61 -3.89 -10.61 16.21
N ILE A 62 -4.58 -11.18 15.23
CA ILE A 62 -5.75 -10.59 14.57
C ILE A 62 -6.92 -11.56 14.67
N SER A 63 -8.05 -11.07 15.18
CA SER A 63 -9.23 -11.91 15.39
C SER A 63 -9.97 -12.17 14.08
N LYS A 64 -10.41 -13.43 13.90
CA LYS A 64 -11.29 -13.83 12.81
C LYS A 64 -12.74 -13.93 13.25
N PRO A 65 -13.71 -13.84 12.32
CA PRO A 65 -15.12 -13.98 12.63
C PRO A 65 -15.51 -15.34 13.24
N ASP A 66 -14.71 -16.38 12.99
CA ASP A 66 -14.91 -17.74 13.54
C ASP A 66 -14.36 -17.93 14.96
N GLY A 67 -13.82 -16.85 15.57
CA GLY A 67 -13.24 -16.88 16.90
C GLY A 67 -11.80 -17.40 16.97
N GLN A 68 -11.22 -17.80 15.85
CA GLN A 68 -9.79 -18.12 15.76
C GLN A 68 -8.98 -16.83 15.60
N ASN A 69 -7.68 -16.91 15.84
CA ASN A 69 -6.76 -15.79 15.59
C ASN A 69 -5.74 -16.19 14.55
N ASP A 70 -5.60 -15.36 13.50
CA ASP A 70 -4.40 -15.33 12.69
C ASP A 70 -3.36 -14.42 13.35
N ARG A 71 -2.13 -14.47 12.90
CA ARG A 71 -1.06 -13.61 13.41
C ARG A 71 -0.36 -12.93 12.25
N LEU A 72 -0.15 -11.62 12.36
CA LEU A 72 0.75 -10.88 11.48
C LEU A 72 2.18 -11.01 12.00
N HIS A 73 3.11 -11.24 11.09
CA HIS A 73 4.54 -11.24 11.35
C HIS A 73 5.16 -9.91 10.95
N GLY A 74 6.10 -9.42 11.71
CA GLY A 74 6.85 -8.20 11.40
C GLY A 74 8.16 -8.12 12.14
N TRP A 75 8.93 -7.11 11.81
CA TRP A 75 10.20 -6.80 12.45
C TRP A 75 10.18 -5.43 13.11
N TRP A 76 10.53 -5.42 14.38
CA TRP A 76 10.91 -4.22 15.09
C TRP A 76 12.42 -4.01 14.95
N ILE A 77 12.82 -2.97 14.22
CA ILE A 77 14.23 -2.59 14.00
C ILE A 77 14.46 -1.29 14.77
N PRO A 78 15.16 -1.34 15.92
CA PRO A 78 15.39 -0.16 16.74
C PRO A 78 16.40 0.79 16.07
N ALA A 79 16.23 2.09 16.29
CA ALA A 79 17.29 3.06 16.06
C ALA A 79 18.39 2.94 17.11
N ASP A 80 19.57 3.51 16.83
CA ASP A 80 20.68 3.51 17.78
C ASP A 80 20.42 4.43 18.98
N LYS A 81 19.61 5.49 18.78
CA LYS A 81 19.26 6.46 19.84
C LYS A 81 18.00 6.02 20.57
N PRO A 82 17.99 6.06 21.91
CA PRO A 82 16.76 5.82 22.67
C PRO A 82 15.70 6.88 22.34
N ASN A 83 14.43 6.50 22.43
CA ASN A 83 13.28 7.37 22.14
C ASN A 83 13.28 7.99 20.73
N ALA A 84 13.93 7.35 19.75
CA ALA A 84 13.86 7.76 18.37
C ALA A 84 12.40 7.73 17.85
N PRO A 85 12.03 8.59 16.90
CA PRO A 85 10.75 8.47 16.22
C PRO A 85 10.61 7.11 15.52
N VAL A 86 9.39 6.65 15.38
CA VAL A 86 9.08 5.35 14.79
C VAL A 86 8.46 5.54 13.43
N MET A 87 8.94 4.81 12.44
CA MET A 87 8.31 4.69 11.15
C MET A 87 7.52 3.39 11.10
N LEU A 88 6.20 3.50 10.99
CA LEU A 88 5.30 2.40 10.68
C LEU A 88 5.26 2.24 9.16
N TYR A 89 5.84 1.14 8.66
CA TYR A 89 6.14 0.94 7.25
C TYR A 89 5.14 -0.02 6.60
N PHE A 90 4.42 0.47 5.59
CA PHE A 90 3.49 -0.28 4.73
C PHE A 90 4.14 -0.56 3.38
N HIS A 91 4.41 -1.84 3.09
CA HIS A 91 5.06 -2.27 1.86
C HIS A 91 4.08 -2.35 0.66
N HIS A 92 4.61 -2.57 -0.54
CA HIS A 92 3.84 -2.71 -1.78
C HIS A 92 3.09 -4.07 -1.86
N ASN A 93 2.40 -4.32 -2.98
CA ASN A 93 1.51 -5.47 -3.17
C ASN A 93 2.18 -6.80 -3.53
N ALA A 94 3.52 -6.87 -3.54
CA ALA A 94 4.25 -8.06 -3.97
C ALA A 94 5.29 -8.53 -2.95
N ILE A 95 5.70 -9.79 -3.06
CA ILE A 95 6.75 -10.44 -2.27
C ILE A 95 6.40 -10.47 -0.79
N ASN A 96 7.15 -9.78 0.08
CA ASN A 96 6.99 -9.69 1.53
C ASN A 96 7.93 -8.62 2.11
N ILE A 97 7.97 -8.49 3.43
CA ILE A 97 8.84 -7.52 4.11
C ILE A 97 10.33 -7.72 3.82
N GLY A 98 10.77 -8.92 3.44
CA GLY A 98 12.17 -9.18 3.07
C GLY A 98 12.66 -8.31 1.92
N ALA A 99 11.83 -8.06 0.92
CA ALA A 99 12.16 -7.18 -0.21
C ALA A 99 12.34 -5.71 0.19
N ASN A 100 11.83 -5.31 1.37
CA ASN A 100 11.81 -3.93 1.84
C ASN A 100 12.89 -3.61 2.90
N VAL A 101 13.70 -4.60 3.32
CA VAL A 101 14.72 -4.42 4.37
C VAL A 101 15.76 -3.37 3.98
N SER A 102 16.18 -3.33 2.70
CA SER A 102 17.14 -2.34 2.23
C SER A 102 16.64 -0.91 2.36
N GLN A 103 15.35 -0.67 2.11
CA GLN A 103 14.70 0.62 2.31
C GLN A 103 14.54 0.95 3.79
N ALA A 104 14.10 -0.01 4.61
CA ALA A 104 14.00 0.14 6.05
C ALA A 104 15.35 0.52 6.69
N LEU A 105 16.45 -0.11 6.24
CA LEU A 105 17.81 0.23 6.65
C LEU A 105 18.15 1.71 6.37
N GLN A 106 17.71 2.26 5.26
CA GLN A 106 17.99 3.66 4.93
C GLN A 106 17.31 4.61 5.93
N PHE A 107 16.08 4.32 6.32
CA PHE A 107 15.39 5.10 7.35
C PHE A 107 16.00 4.89 8.75
N GLN A 108 16.44 3.67 9.06
CA GLN A 108 17.14 3.38 10.32
C GLN A 108 18.44 4.20 10.42
N LYS A 109 19.22 4.29 9.34
CA LYS A 109 20.43 5.14 9.26
C LYS A 109 20.15 6.65 9.41
N LEU A 110 18.95 7.09 9.06
CA LEU A 110 18.50 8.46 9.32
C LEU A 110 18.10 8.70 10.78
N GLY A 111 18.11 7.66 11.61
CA GLY A 111 17.87 7.74 13.06
C GLY A 111 16.45 7.37 13.48
N TYR A 112 15.69 6.65 12.66
CA TYR A 112 14.33 6.20 12.98
C TYR A 112 14.31 4.73 13.40
N SER A 113 13.50 4.38 14.40
CA SER A 113 13.11 2.99 14.62
C SER A 113 12.07 2.60 13.57
N ILE A 114 12.11 1.37 13.08
CA ILE A 114 11.20 0.92 12.02
C ILE A 114 10.35 -0.23 12.55
N PHE A 115 9.04 -0.16 12.31
CA PHE A 115 8.17 -1.31 12.39
C PHE A 115 7.71 -1.67 10.97
N LEU A 116 8.26 -2.75 10.44
CA LEU A 116 7.98 -3.30 9.12
C LEU A 116 7.28 -4.64 9.30
N PHE A 117 6.07 -4.82 8.74
CA PHE A 117 5.28 -6.02 8.94
C PHE A 117 4.63 -6.50 7.64
N ASP A 118 4.40 -7.79 7.54
CA ASP A 118 3.66 -8.43 6.46
C ASP A 118 2.15 -8.40 6.75
N TYR A 119 1.36 -8.02 5.74
CA TYR A 119 -0.09 -8.17 5.79
C TYR A 119 -0.46 -9.66 5.84
N ARG A 120 -1.69 -9.98 6.26
CA ARG A 120 -2.20 -11.37 6.17
C ARG A 120 -1.95 -11.95 4.78
N GLY A 121 -1.56 -13.22 4.73
CA GLY A 121 -1.22 -13.91 3.49
C GLY A 121 0.16 -13.65 2.92
N PHE A 122 0.87 -12.60 3.36
CA PHE A 122 2.25 -12.30 2.94
C PHE A 122 3.29 -12.89 3.89
N GLY A 123 4.46 -13.22 3.36
CA GLY A 123 5.60 -13.70 4.14
C GLY A 123 5.23 -14.80 5.14
N GLN A 124 5.58 -14.56 6.39
CA GLN A 124 5.24 -15.46 7.49
C GLN A 124 3.89 -15.14 8.16
N SER A 125 3.24 -14.04 7.79
CA SER A 125 1.89 -13.74 8.27
C SER A 125 0.90 -14.84 7.88
N GLU A 126 0.02 -15.18 8.82
CA GLU A 126 -1.04 -16.17 8.62
C GLU A 126 -2.18 -15.59 7.79
N GLY A 127 -3.15 -16.41 7.41
CA GLY A 127 -4.29 -16.04 6.58
C GLY A 127 -4.05 -16.18 5.08
N ASP A 128 -5.10 -15.84 4.31
CA ASP A 128 -5.15 -15.90 2.86
C ASP A 128 -4.91 -14.53 2.20
N PHE A 129 -5.09 -14.46 0.87
CA PHE A 129 -5.05 -13.20 0.11
C PHE A 129 -5.97 -12.16 0.72
N PRO A 130 -5.44 -10.98 1.11
CA PRO A 130 -6.22 -9.98 1.80
C PRO A 130 -7.21 -9.27 0.87
N THR A 131 -8.29 -8.81 1.44
CA THR A 131 -9.18 -7.79 0.86
C THR A 131 -8.78 -6.40 1.37
N GLU A 132 -9.23 -5.34 0.69
CA GLU A 132 -8.99 -3.96 1.14
C GLU A 132 -9.41 -3.72 2.60
N PRO A 133 -10.61 -4.12 3.08
CA PRO A 133 -10.97 -3.97 4.49
C PRO A 133 -10.01 -4.69 5.44
N GLN A 134 -9.56 -5.88 5.06
CA GLN A 134 -8.64 -6.67 5.88
C GLN A 134 -7.24 -6.03 5.96
N LEU A 135 -6.76 -5.40 4.89
CA LEU A 135 -5.51 -4.63 4.93
C LEU A 135 -5.61 -3.43 5.89
N TYR A 136 -6.77 -2.79 5.98
CA TYR A 136 -7.02 -1.71 6.94
C TYR A 136 -7.10 -2.21 8.39
N GLU A 137 -7.65 -3.41 8.61
CA GLU A 137 -7.62 -4.09 9.91
C GLU A 137 -6.18 -4.43 10.33
N ASP A 138 -5.36 -4.95 9.40
CA ASP A 138 -3.94 -5.27 9.64
C ASP A 138 -3.15 -4.00 9.99
N ALA A 139 -3.42 -2.90 9.28
CA ALA A 139 -2.80 -1.60 9.56
C ALA A 139 -3.19 -1.08 10.95
N GLN A 140 -4.46 -1.22 11.34
CA GLN A 140 -4.93 -0.83 12.67
C GLN A 140 -4.32 -1.72 13.77
N ALA A 141 -4.16 -3.02 13.52
CA ALA A 141 -3.50 -3.93 14.47
C ALA A 141 -2.02 -3.55 14.68
N ALA A 142 -1.31 -3.21 13.60
CA ALA A 142 0.07 -2.73 13.66
C ALA A 142 0.20 -1.40 14.42
N TRP A 143 -0.73 -0.47 14.21
CA TRP A 143 -0.81 0.78 14.97
C TRP A 143 -1.06 0.53 16.46
N ASN A 144 -2.02 -0.33 16.78
CA ASN A 144 -2.35 -0.69 18.17
C ASN A 144 -1.17 -1.37 18.87
N TYR A 145 -0.43 -2.22 18.17
CA TYR A 145 0.79 -2.80 18.71
C TYR A 145 1.80 -1.72 19.11
N LEU A 146 2.05 -0.72 18.26
CA LEU A 146 2.98 0.36 18.57
C LEU A 146 2.49 1.21 19.74
N THR A 147 1.23 1.61 19.74
CA THR A 147 0.69 2.55 20.73
C THR A 147 0.33 1.89 22.06
N GLN A 148 -0.24 0.68 22.03
CA GLN A 148 -0.76 0.02 23.23
C GLN A 148 0.25 -0.96 23.83
N ALA A 149 0.89 -1.82 23.02
CA ALA A 149 1.84 -2.80 23.54
C ALA A 149 3.23 -2.18 23.77
N ARG A 150 3.74 -1.41 22.80
CA ARG A 150 5.05 -0.74 22.93
C ARG A 150 4.99 0.62 23.63
N LYS A 151 3.81 1.15 23.90
CA LYS A 151 3.60 2.45 24.58
C LYS A 151 4.26 3.62 23.87
N ILE A 152 4.35 3.56 22.55
CA ILE A 152 4.91 4.67 21.76
C ILE A 152 3.85 5.76 21.61
N PRO A 153 4.13 7.01 21.96
CA PRO A 153 3.19 8.10 21.76
C PRO A 153 2.84 8.27 20.28
N SER A 154 1.56 8.46 19.96
CA SER A 154 1.06 8.60 18.59
C SER A 154 1.79 9.69 17.79
N ASN A 155 2.06 10.83 18.43
CA ASN A 155 2.77 11.95 17.84
C ASN A 155 4.29 11.69 17.62
N ARG A 156 4.77 10.48 17.88
CA ARG A 156 6.13 10.03 17.55
C ARG A 156 6.14 8.95 16.48
N ILE A 157 4.98 8.62 15.91
CA ILE A 157 4.83 7.63 14.85
C ILE A 157 4.61 8.33 13.51
N VAL A 158 5.53 8.13 12.58
CA VAL A 158 5.41 8.52 11.18
C VAL A 158 4.82 7.34 10.41
N ILE A 159 3.72 7.55 9.73
CA ILE A 159 3.07 6.56 8.88
C ILE A 159 3.69 6.66 7.49
N TYR A 160 4.34 5.61 7.01
CA TYR A 160 4.96 5.57 5.68
C TYR A 160 4.35 4.45 4.85
N GLY A 161 4.02 4.73 3.59
CA GLY A 161 3.52 3.72 2.67
C GLY A 161 4.04 3.88 1.25
N HIS A 162 4.40 2.73 0.64
CA HIS A 162 4.86 2.64 -0.73
C HIS A 162 3.83 1.92 -1.61
N SER A 163 3.49 2.48 -2.77
CA SER A 163 2.57 1.86 -3.72
C SER A 163 1.19 1.59 -3.09
N VAL A 164 0.69 0.35 -3.10
CA VAL A 164 -0.53 -0.06 -2.37
C VAL A 164 -0.40 0.26 -0.87
N GLY A 165 0.79 0.09 -0.29
CA GLY A 165 1.05 0.49 1.10
C GLY A 165 0.76 1.97 1.36
N GLY A 166 0.93 2.84 0.35
CA GLY A 166 0.55 4.24 0.43
C GLY A 166 -0.96 4.44 0.59
N ALA A 167 -1.77 3.66 -0.12
CA ALA A 167 -3.23 3.71 0.03
C ALA A 167 -3.69 3.21 1.42
N ILE A 168 -3.02 2.18 1.95
CA ILE A 168 -3.25 1.66 3.31
C ILE A 168 -2.82 2.69 4.35
N ALA A 169 -1.66 3.31 4.17
CA ALA A 169 -1.13 4.37 5.03
C ALA A 169 -2.07 5.59 5.10
N ILE A 170 -2.66 6.00 3.96
CA ILE A 170 -3.64 7.08 3.90
C ILE A 170 -4.91 6.73 4.69
N ASP A 171 -5.42 5.50 4.57
CA ASP A 171 -6.59 5.06 5.33
C ASP A 171 -6.34 5.09 6.84
N LEU A 172 -5.19 4.56 7.27
CA LEU A 172 -4.79 4.60 8.68
C LEU A 172 -4.64 6.04 9.18
N ALA A 173 -3.95 6.90 8.42
CA ALA A 173 -3.73 8.29 8.79
C ALA A 173 -5.04 9.08 8.93
N ALA A 174 -6.04 8.80 8.09
CA ALA A 174 -7.37 9.40 8.21
C ALA A 174 -8.08 9.02 9.52
N LYS A 175 -7.75 7.85 10.09
CA LYS A 175 -8.31 7.34 11.36
C LYS A 175 -7.48 7.71 12.58
N GLN A 176 -6.21 8.10 12.39
CA GLN A 176 -5.24 8.36 13.46
C GLN A 176 -4.68 9.80 13.36
N PRO A 177 -5.51 10.83 13.60
CA PRO A 177 -5.12 12.23 13.38
C PRO A 177 -3.96 12.70 14.27
N GLU A 178 -3.66 11.97 15.34
CA GLU A 178 -2.58 12.24 16.30
C GLU A 178 -1.20 11.71 15.84
N ALA A 179 -1.12 11.00 14.70
CA ALA A 179 0.16 10.55 14.15
C ALA A 179 1.05 11.75 13.79
N ALA A 180 2.38 11.58 13.92
CA ALA A 180 3.33 12.66 13.67
C ALA A 180 3.26 13.20 12.25
N ALA A 181 3.23 12.29 11.25
CA ALA A 181 3.18 12.64 9.84
C ALA A 181 2.73 11.45 8.99
N LEU A 182 2.32 11.73 7.77
CA LEU A 182 2.09 10.75 6.71
C LEU A 182 3.12 10.97 5.58
N ILE A 183 3.78 9.88 5.15
CA ILE A 183 4.65 9.87 3.97
C ILE A 183 4.10 8.86 2.97
N VAL A 184 3.82 9.31 1.76
CA VAL A 184 3.25 8.49 0.67
C VAL A 184 4.22 8.48 -0.50
N GLN A 185 4.75 7.31 -0.85
CA GLN A 185 5.70 7.15 -1.96
C GLN A 185 5.07 6.33 -3.09
N SER A 186 5.13 6.84 -4.33
CA SER A 186 4.72 6.12 -5.55
C SER A 186 3.35 5.45 -5.39
N SER A 187 2.33 6.19 -4.91
CA SER A 187 0.99 5.67 -4.66
C SER A 187 -0.07 6.32 -5.55
N PHE A 188 -1.23 5.71 -5.62
CA PHE A 188 -2.28 6.04 -6.57
C PHE A 188 -3.51 6.69 -5.91
N THR A 189 -4.29 7.37 -6.73
CA THR A 189 -5.51 8.10 -6.31
C THR A 189 -6.68 7.17 -5.98
N SER A 190 -6.85 6.10 -6.76
CA SER A 190 -7.82 5.03 -6.53
C SER A 190 -7.53 3.84 -7.46
N MET A 191 -8.02 2.66 -7.11
CA MET A 191 -7.91 1.50 -8.00
C MET A 191 -8.75 1.69 -9.28
N ARG A 192 -9.82 2.46 -9.21
CA ARG A 192 -10.59 2.87 -10.39
C ARG A 192 -9.75 3.67 -11.39
N ASP A 193 -8.95 4.63 -10.92
CA ASP A 193 -8.06 5.40 -11.79
C ASP A 193 -6.94 4.50 -12.38
N MET A 194 -6.45 3.52 -11.61
CA MET A 194 -5.51 2.52 -12.11
C MET A 194 -6.11 1.67 -13.25
N THR A 195 -7.37 1.21 -13.13
CA THR A 195 -8.02 0.46 -14.22
C THR A 195 -8.17 1.28 -15.50
N LYS A 196 -8.41 2.59 -15.39
CA LYS A 196 -8.42 3.50 -16.53
C LYS A 196 -7.03 3.60 -17.18
N ARG A 197 -6.00 3.73 -16.37
CA ARG A 197 -4.60 3.83 -16.82
C ARG A 197 -4.17 2.57 -17.61
N PHE A 198 -4.55 1.38 -17.14
CA PHE A 198 -4.24 0.11 -17.83
C PHE A 198 -5.18 -0.23 -18.98
N GLY A 199 -6.15 0.61 -19.30
CA GLY A 199 -7.07 0.43 -20.43
C GLY A 199 -8.14 -0.65 -20.24
N VAL A 200 -8.19 -1.34 -19.08
CA VAL A 200 -9.18 -2.40 -18.82
C VAL A 200 -10.60 -1.85 -18.62
N TYR A 201 -10.71 -0.58 -18.32
CA TYR A 201 -11.98 0.12 -18.13
C TYR A 201 -12.92 0.05 -19.35
N TRP A 202 -12.36 -0.03 -20.57
CA TRP A 202 -13.14 0.04 -21.82
C TRP A 202 -13.93 -1.23 -22.15
N PHE A 203 -13.53 -2.38 -21.61
CA PHE A 203 -14.16 -3.67 -21.94
C PHE A 203 -14.64 -4.45 -20.71
N LEU A 204 -14.43 -3.94 -19.50
CA LEU A 204 -14.96 -4.49 -18.27
C LEU A 204 -15.91 -3.49 -17.59
N PRO A 205 -17.03 -3.94 -17.01
CA PRO A 205 -17.93 -3.09 -16.23
C PRO A 205 -17.35 -2.81 -14.83
N ILE A 206 -16.26 -2.04 -14.79
CA ILE A 206 -15.44 -1.81 -13.59
C ILE A 206 -16.25 -1.33 -12.40
N GLU A 207 -17.24 -0.45 -12.63
CA GLU A 207 -18.08 0.07 -11.56
C GLU A 207 -18.89 -1.02 -10.83
N LEU A 208 -19.21 -2.11 -11.52
CA LEU A 208 -19.93 -3.25 -10.97
C LEU A 208 -18.99 -4.31 -10.39
N LEU A 209 -17.77 -4.43 -10.95
CA LEU A 209 -16.84 -5.48 -10.58
C LEU A 209 -15.91 -5.08 -9.43
N LEU A 210 -15.47 -3.82 -9.38
CA LEU A 210 -14.40 -3.38 -8.50
C LEU A 210 -14.86 -3.30 -7.04
N GLN A 211 -14.38 -4.23 -6.22
CA GLN A 211 -14.60 -4.28 -4.78
C GLN A 211 -13.44 -3.62 -4.01
N GLN A 212 -12.22 -3.82 -4.48
CA GLN A 212 -11.00 -3.26 -3.90
C GLN A 212 -10.76 -1.86 -4.48
N ARG A 213 -11.33 -0.84 -3.88
CA ARG A 213 -11.40 0.52 -4.46
C ARG A 213 -10.22 1.40 -4.10
N PHE A 214 -9.73 1.31 -2.87
CA PHE A 214 -8.64 2.13 -2.35
C PHE A 214 -8.80 3.61 -2.71
N GLU A 215 -9.86 4.24 -2.21
CA GLU A 215 -10.22 5.64 -2.53
C GLU A 215 -9.27 6.63 -1.83
N SER A 216 -7.97 6.57 -2.19
CA SER A 216 -6.90 7.33 -1.55
C SER A 216 -7.11 8.83 -1.66
N LEU A 217 -7.54 9.33 -2.83
CA LEU A 217 -7.74 10.75 -3.08
C LEU A 217 -8.82 11.35 -2.16
N GLU A 218 -9.91 10.63 -1.95
CA GLU A 218 -10.98 11.10 -1.07
C GLU A 218 -10.56 11.08 0.40
N LYS A 219 -9.87 10.03 0.82
CA LYS A 219 -9.35 9.91 2.19
C LYS A 219 -8.27 10.95 2.49
N MET A 220 -7.43 11.31 1.51
CA MET A 220 -6.39 12.33 1.65
C MET A 220 -6.96 13.68 2.12
N LYS A 221 -8.16 14.04 1.68
CA LYS A 221 -8.85 15.28 2.08
C LYS A 221 -9.18 15.35 3.58
N SER A 222 -9.28 14.20 4.24
CA SER A 222 -9.60 14.10 5.68
C SER A 222 -8.38 14.05 6.59
N ILE A 223 -7.16 13.98 6.04
CA ILE A 223 -5.91 13.95 6.80
C ILE A 223 -5.74 15.24 7.60
N LYS A 224 -5.21 15.12 8.83
CA LYS A 224 -5.01 16.25 9.74
C LYS A 224 -3.54 16.53 10.06
N MET A 225 -2.66 15.52 9.88
CA MET A 225 -1.24 15.65 10.13
C MET A 225 -0.50 16.17 8.89
N PRO A 226 0.76 16.60 9.03
CA PRO A 226 1.66 16.92 7.93
C PRO A 226 1.82 15.76 6.94
N VAL A 227 1.87 16.08 5.63
CA VAL A 227 1.96 15.09 4.55
C VAL A 227 3.17 15.34 3.65
N LEU A 228 3.94 14.30 3.39
CA LEU A 228 4.97 14.27 2.34
C LEU A 228 4.56 13.28 1.25
N VAL A 229 4.45 13.76 0.01
CA VAL A 229 4.23 12.91 -1.16
C VAL A 229 5.53 12.83 -1.96
N ILE A 230 5.92 11.61 -2.33
CA ILE A 230 7.14 11.30 -3.10
C ILE A 230 6.72 10.54 -4.35
N THR A 231 7.17 10.98 -5.53
CA THR A 231 6.84 10.34 -6.80
C THR A 231 8.00 10.47 -7.78
N GLY A 232 8.12 9.51 -8.71
CA GLY A 232 9.15 9.50 -9.74
C GLY A 232 8.58 9.88 -11.12
N THR A 233 9.39 10.56 -11.97
CA THR A 233 8.94 10.96 -13.31
C THR A 233 8.92 9.82 -14.32
N GLU A 234 9.61 8.71 -14.05
CA GLU A 234 9.65 7.52 -14.90
C GLU A 234 8.98 6.30 -14.26
N ASP A 235 8.09 6.53 -13.30
CA ASP A 235 7.24 5.47 -12.74
C ASP A 235 6.20 5.02 -13.77
N ILE A 236 6.47 3.88 -14.41
CA ILE A 236 5.58 3.31 -15.44
C ILE A 236 4.34 2.66 -14.85
N GLN A 237 4.36 2.31 -13.56
CA GLN A 237 3.22 1.69 -12.88
C GLN A 237 2.25 2.77 -12.38
N ILE A 238 2.75 3.75 -11.64
CA ILE A 238 1.95 4.83 -11.06
C ILE A 238 2.45 6.18 -11.57
N PRO A 239 1.72 6.80 -12.52
CA PRO A 239 2.12 8.06 -13.11
C PRO A 239 2.31 9.17 -12.08
N VAL A 240 3.28 10.06 -12.33
CA VAL A 240 3.61 11.19 -11.45
C VAL A 240 2.39 12.06 -11.12
N GLU A 241 1.45 12.19 -12.05
CA GLU A 241 0.22 12.97 -11.91
C GLU A 241 -0.69 12.45 -10.80
N MET A 242 -0.63 11.14 -10.47
CA MET A 242 -1.38 10.59 -9.33
C MET A 242 -0.79 11.09 -8.01
N GLY A 243 0.53 11.14 -7.89
CA GLY A 243 1.22 11.73 -6.73
C GLY A 243 0.91 13.22 -6.59
N GLU A 244 0.94 13.97 -7.69
CA GLU A 244 0.60 15.41 -7.71
C GLU A 244 -0.87 15.65 -7.28
N ARG A 245 -1.81 14.81 -7.69
CA ARG A 245 -3.21 14.88 -7.26
C ARG A 245 -3.38 14.56 -5.78
N LEU A 246 -2.66 13.56 -5.25
CA LEU A 246 -2.65 13.26 -3.82
C LEU A 246 -2.08 14.43 -3.01
N TYR A 247 -0.97 15.02 -3.48
CA TYR A 247 -0.39 16.22 -2.88
C TYR A 247 -1.37 17.39 -2.91
N ALA A 248 -2.03 17.65 -4.03
CA ALA A 248 -3.00 18.74 -4.15
C ALA A 248 -4.15 18.60 -3.14
N ALA A 249 -4.61 17.37 -2.88
CA ALA A 249 -5.70 17.06 -1.96
C ALA A 249 -5.29 17.04 -0.47
N ALA A 250 -3.99 16.98 -0.17
CA ALA A 250 -3.47 16.94 1.18
C ALA A 250 -3.68 18.28 1.92
N PRO A 251 -3.66 18.30 3.29
CA PRO A 251 -3.83 19.51 4.10
C PRO A 251 -2.73 20.55 3.83
N GLU A 252 -2.86 21.73 4.45
CA GLU A 252 -1.96 22.89 4.24
C GLU A 252 -0.48 22.57 4.50
N PHE A 253 -0.14 21.85 5.59
CA PHE A 253 1.25 21.48 5.86
C PHE A 253 1.62 20.25 5.05
N LYS A 254 2.07 20.49 3.82
CA LYS A 254 2.42 19.44 2.86
C LYS A 254 3.68 19.77 2.07
N GLN A 255 4.38 18.70 1.65
CA GLN A 255 5.53 18.80 0.75
C GLN A 255 5.39 17.78 -0.38
N LEU A 256 5.91 18.12 -1.56
CA LEU A 256 6.02 17.25 -2.72
C LEU A 256 7.49 17.07 -3.09
N VAL A 257 7.89 15.83 -3.26
CA VAL A 257 9.21 15.44 -3.77
C VAL A 257 9.03 14.69 -5.07
N ILE A 258 9.38 15.32 -6.19
CA ILE A 258 9.44 14.68 -7.50
C ILE A 258 10.89 14.25 -7.74
N ILE A 259 11.11 12.96 -8.06
CA ILE A 259 12.43 12.39 -8.34
C ILE A 259 12.59 12.28 -9.86
N PRO A 260 13.41 13.15 -10.50
CA PRO A 260 13.67 13.06 -11.93
C PRO A 260 14.32 11.72 -12.28
N GLY A 261 13.82 11.04 -13.32
CA GLY A 261 14.25 9.69 -13.72
C GLY A 261 13.88 8.59 -12.72
N GLY A 262 13.16 8.91 -11.66
CA GLY A 262 12.72 7.94 -10.66
C GLY A 262 11.65 7.01 -11.21
N GLY A 263 11.86 5.69 -11.08
CA GLY A 263 10.86 4.65 -11.35
C GLY A 263 10.06 4.26 -10.11
N HIS A 264 9.31 3.14 -10.21
CA HIS A 264 8.42 2.69 -9.12
C HIS A 264 9.17 2.22 -7.87
N ASP A 265 10.18 1.36 -8.05
CA ASP A 265 10.93 0.71 -6.97
C ASP A 265 12.32 1.32 -6.75
N ASN A 266 12.59 2.48 -7.34
CA ASN A 266 13.91 3.10 -7.22
C ASN A 266 14.21 3.48 -5.78
N HIS A 267 15.40 3.06 -5.33
CA HIS A 267 15.97 3.55 -4.09
C HIS A 267 16.08 5.07 -4.14
N MET A 268 15.50 5.71 -3.15
CA MET A 268 15.53 7.17 -3.03
C MET A 268 16.97 7.68 -3.03
N PRO A 269 17.39 8.53 -3.99
CA PRO A 269 18.72 9.12 -4.01
C PRO A 269 19.01 9.90 -2.71
N GLU A 270 20.28 10.02 -2.32
CA GLU A 270 20.67 10.55 -1.01
C GLU A 270 20.10 11.96 -0.75
N GLN A 271 20.10 12.84 -1.74
CA GLN A 271 19.54 14.19 -1.63
C GLN A 271 18.04 14.20 -1.25
N TYR A 272 17.27 13.20 -1.69
CA TYR A 272 15.85 13.09 -1.35
C TYR A 272 15.63 12.45 0.02
N LYS A 273 16.53 11.57 0.47
CA LYS A 273 16.53 11.06 1.85
C LYS A 273 16.71 12.20 2.86
N GLN A 274 17.60 13.14 2.55
CA GLN A 274 17.79 14.33 3.38
C GLN A 274 16.53 15.20 3.43
N ARG A 275 15.76 15.29 2.34
CA ARG A 275 14.45 15.98 2.35
C ARG A 275 13.44 15.28 3.25
N VAL A 276 13.37 13.94 3.21
CA VAL A 276 12.53 13.17 4.12
C VAL A 276 12.91 13.43 5.56
N LYS A 277 14.21 13.39 5.86
CA LYS A 277 14.74 13.70 7.20
C LYS A 277 14.36 15.09 7.65
N GLN A 278 14.59 16.12 6.82
CA GLN A 278 14.24 17.51 7.13
C GLN A 278 12.74 17.68 7.39
N PHE A 279 11.90 17.05 6.56
CA PHE A 279 10.44 17.06 6.75
C PHE A 279 10.06 16.49 8.13
N ILE A 280 10.57 15.31 8.48
CA ILE A 280 10.24 14.66 9.75
C ILE A 280 10.78 15.49 10.93
N GLU A 281 11.99 16.05 10.82
CA GLU A 281 12.57 16.93 11.87
C GLU A 281 11.76 18.23 12.06
N GLN A 282 11.15 18.77 11.02
CA GLN A 282 10.26 19.93 11.12
C GLN A 282 8.96 19.61 11.85
N VAL A 283 8.45 18.42 11.65
CA VAL A 283 7.18 17.94 12.22
C VAL A 283 7.33 17.56 13.71
N LEU A 284 8.50 17.05 14.09
CA LEU A 284 8.75 16.53 15.45
C LEU A 284 9.33 17.57 16.43
N LYS A 285 9.48 18.81 15.97
CA LYS A 285 9.84 19.94 16.83
C LYS A 285 8.65 20.39 17.67
#